data_8d58e17c075a4c4b6ad909f7a51bea4b
#
_entry.id   8d58e17c075a4c4b6ad909f7a51bea4b
#
_cell.length_a   1.000
_cell.length_b   1.000
_cell.length_c   1.000
_cell.angle_alpha   90.00
_cell.angle_beta   90.00
_cell.angle_gamma   90.00
#
_symmetry.space_group_name_H-M   'P 1'
#
loop_
_entity.id
_entity.type
_entity.pdbx_description
1 polymer ?
#
loop_
_entity_poly.entity_id
_entity_poly.type
_entity_poly.pdbx_seq_one_letter_code
_entity_poly.pdbx_strand_id
1 'polypeptide(L)'
;LGGAFAASLVPTVEAQEKQNVSQGLEVTVEGVRNSKGLVVVLVMDNRDAFKAYDYETAVGYKEFPASTGSVQAFFPRLTSGPYAVAAFHDENENRDLDVDGQVPSEGYTVSGAKDAYDEPPFKRAATKERLQTVRMFYLN
;
A
#
# COMPACT_ATOMS: atom_id res chain seq x y z
N LEU A 1 -2.10 50.92 -6.27
CA LEU A 1 -1.00 50.38 -6.50
C LEU A 1 -0.65 48.94 -6.38
N GLY A 2 0.58 48.64 -6.18
CA GLY A 2 1.11 47.30 -6.36
C GLY A 2 0.53 46.23 -5.48
N GLY A 3 -0.24 46.54 -4.50
CA GLY A 3 -0.81 45.51 -3.63
C GLY A 3 -1.68 44.47 -4.33
N ALA A 4 -2.12 44.76 -5.51
CA ALA A 4 -3.00 43.85 -6.23
C ALA A 4 -2.34 42.50 -6.57
N PHE A 5 -1.06 42.43 -6.53
CA PHE A 5 -0.38 41.18 -6.91
C PHE A 5 -0.58 40.04 -5.94
N ALA A 6 -0.84 40.38 -4.71
CA ALA A 6 -0.91 39.35 -3.68
C ALA A 6 -2.06 38.38 -3.91
N ALA A 7 -3.05 38.76 -4.68
CA ALA A 7 -4.22 37.94 -4.90
C ALA A 7 -4.03 36.79 -5.88
N SER A 8 -2.92 36.76 -6.59
CA SER A 8 -2.75 35.80 -7.69
C SER A 8 -1.97 34.54 -7.33
N LEU A 9 -2.00 34.16 -6.07
CA LEU A 9 -1.28 32.98 -5.65
C LEU A 9 -1.99 31.70 -6.14
N VAL A 10 -1.38 31.08 -7.12
CA VAL A 10 -1.85 29.79 -7.63
C VAL A 10 -0.90 28.71 -7.12
N PRO A 11 -1.43 27.62 -6.52
CA PRO A 11 -0.56 26.56 -6.05
C PRO A 11 0.27 25.98 -7.19
N THR A 12 1.52 25.67 -6.91
CA THR A 12 2.38 24.97 -7.86
C THR A 12 1.91 23.52 -7.98
N VAL A 13 2.35 22.81 -9.01
CA VAL A 13 2.09 21.39 -9.17
C VAL A 13 2.56 20.62 -7.92
N GLU A 14 3.71 20.97 -7.40
CA GLU A 14 4.25 20.34 -6.20
C GLU A 14 3.34 20.53 -4.99
N ALA A 15 2.81 21.73 -4.79
CA ALA A 15 1.88 21.99 -3.69
C ALA A 15 0.56 21.24 -3.86
N GLN A 16 0.08 21.10 -5.09
CA GLN A 16 -1.13 20.33 -5.38
C GLN A 16 -0.92 18.85 -5.12
N GLU A 17 0.22 18.31 -5.46
CA GLU A 17 0.55 16.92 -5.16
C GLU A 17 0.58 16.66 -3.66
N LYS A 18 1.15 17.56 -2.87
CA LYS A 18 1.15 17.45 -1.43
C LYS A 18 -0.25 17.47 -0.84
N GLN A 19 -1.14 18.30 -1.37
CA GLN A 19 -2.53 18.32 -0.93
C GLN A 19 -3.24 17.02 -1.23
N ASN A 20 -3.03 16.45 -2.43
CA ASN A 20 -3.62 15.19 -2.82
C ASN A 20 -3.13 14.05 -1.92
N VAL A 21 -1.83 14.00 -1.65
CA VAL A 21 -1.24 13.01 -0.75
C VAL A 21 -1.81 13.16 0.66
N SER A 22 -2.00 14.41 1.14
CA SER A 22 -2.54 14.64 2.47
C SER A 22 -4.02 14.24 2.61
N GLN A 23 -4.74 14.09 1.50
CA GLN A 23 -6.15 13.69 1.50
C GLN A 23 -6.36 12.23 1.13
N GLY A 24 -5.42 11.62 0.44
CA GLY A 24 -5.49 10.24 0.00
C GLY A 24 -4.95 9.27 1.02
N LEU A 25 -4.89 8.02 0.61
CA LEU A 25 -4.36 6.94 1.42
C LEU A 25 -2.84 6.89 1.31
N GLU A 26 -2.16 6.85 2.44
CA GLU A 26 -0.73 6.63 2.53
C GLU A 26 -0.48 5.29 3.19
N VAL A 27 0.25 4.42 2.52
CA VAL A 27 0.60 3.10 3.03
C VAL A 27 2.11 3.03 3.23
N THR A 28 2.53 2.65 4.44
CA THR A 28 3.92 2.36 4.74
C THR A 28 4.06 0.86 4.93
N VAL A 29 4.96 0.26 4.16
CA VAL A 29 5.33 -1.16 4.30
C VAL A 29 6.64 -1.21 5.03
N GLU A 30 6.64 -1.77 6.25
CA GLU A 30 7.82 -1.90 7.08
C GLU A 30 8.41 -3.31 6.99
N GLY A 31 9.65 -3.45 7.43
CA GLY A 31 10.28 -4.74 7.58
C GLY A 31 10.67 -5.41 6.27
N VAL A 32 10.91 -4.64 5.22
CA VAL A 32 11.42 -5.18 3.95
C VAL A 32 12.85 -5.64 4.16
N ARG A 33 13.12 -6.92 3.89
CA ARG A 33 14.38 -7.54 4.32
C ARG A 33 15.59 -7.24 3.43
N ASN A 34 15.35 -6.92 2.16
CA ASN A 34 16.45 -6.63 1.24
C ASN A 34 15.93 -5.76 0.07
N SER A 35 16.83 -5.40 -0.83
CA SER A 35 16.52 -4.55 -1.98
C SER A 35 16.33 -5.34 -3.27
N LYS A 36 16.09 -6.64 -3.20
CA LYS A 36 15.87 -7.45 -4.39
C LYS A 36 14.42 -7.31 -4.87
N GLY A 37 14.26 -7.15 -6.18
CA GLY A 37 12.95 -7.17 -6.81
C GLY A 37 12.06 -5.99 -6.44
N LEU A 38 10.79 -6.27 -6.24
CA LEU A 38 9.75 -5.27 -6.08
C LEU A 38 8.98 -5.48 -4.77
N VAL A 39 8.45 -4.38 -4.23
CA VAL A 39 7.38 -4.44 -3.24
C VAL A 39 6.09 -4.08 -3.97
N VAL A 40 5.11 -4.97 -3.89
CA VAL A 40 3.80 -4.80 -4.53
C VAL A 40 2.80 -4.47 -3.45
N VAL A 41 2.01 -3.41 -3.68
CA VAL A 41 0.98 -2.96 -2.74
C VAL A 41 -0.36 -2.98 -3.44
N LEU A 42 -1.33 -3.66 -2.84
CA LEU A 42 -2.72 -3.75 -3.29
C LEU A 42 -3.61 -3.10 -2.26
N VAL A 43 -4.60 -2.34 -2.74
CA VAL A 43 -5.62 -1.76 -1.88
C VAL A 43 -6.98 -2.26 -2.34
N MET A 44 -7.77 -2.80 -1.42
CA MET A 44 -9.09 -3.33 -1.70
C MET A 44 -10.14 -2.61 -0.86
N ASP A 45 -11.30 -2.35 -1.44
CA ASP A 45 -12.41 -1.65 -0.78
C ASP A 45 -13.62 -2.55 -0.53
N ASN A 46 -13.50 -3.84 -0.82
CA ASN A 46 -14.60 -4.77 -0.60
C ASN A 46 -14.06 -6.17 -0.28
N ARG A 47 -14.94 -6.96 0.33
CA ARG A 47 -14.58 -8.28 0.83
C ARG A 47 -14.16 -9.25 -0.27
N ASP A 48 -14.83 -9.21 -1.42
CA ASP A 48 -14.55 -10.16 -2.50
C ASP A 48 -13.19 -9.91 -3.13
N ALA A 49 -12.85 -8.64 -3.39
CA ALA A 49 -11.53 -8.28 -3.89
C ALA A 49 -10.42 -8.67 -2.90
N PHE A 50 -10.66 -8.42 -1.61
CA PHE A 50 -9.70 -8.76 -0.57
C PHE A 50 -9.47 -10.27 -0.47
N LYS A 51 -10.54 -11.04 -0.54
CA LYS A 51 -10.45 -12.50 -0.46
C LYS A 51 -9.69 -13.09 -1.65
N ALA A 52 -9.86 -12.51 -2.84
CA ALA A 52 -9.23 -12.98 -4.06
C ALA A 52 -7.81 -12.48 -4.26
N TYR A 53 -7.41 -11.38 -3.58
CA TYR A 53 -6.17 -10.66 -3.84
C TYR A 53 -6.01 -10.36 -5.33
N ASP A 54 -7.08 -9.87 -5.92
CA ASP A 54 -7.18 -9.72 -7.36
C ASP A 54 -6.72 -8.34 -7.81
N TYR A 55 -5.69 -8.31 -8.65
CA TYR A 55 -5.18 -7.07 -9.22
C TYR A 55 -6.22 -6.30 -9.98
N GLU A 56 -7.12 -6.98 -10.68
CA GLU A 56 -8.10 -6.35 -11.54
C GLU A 56 -9.22 -5.67 -10.76
N THR A 57 -9.57 -6.20 -9.60
CA THR A 57 -10.63 -5.64 -8.77
C THR A 57 -10.12 -4.79 -7.62
N ALA A 58 -8.81 -4.71 -7.44
CA ALA A 58 -8.23 -3.80 -6.46
C ALA A 58 -8.46 -2.36 -6.88
N VAL A 59 -8.76 -1.48 -5.91
CA VAL A 59 -8.93 -0.05 -6.19
C VAL A 59 -7.60 0.68 -6.23
N GLY A 60 -6.54 0.06 -5.72
CA GLY A 60 -5.19 0.60 -5.80
C GLY A 60 -4.18 -0.52 -6.03
N TYR A 61 -3.20 -0.23 -6.87
CA TYR A 61 -2.10 -1.15 -7.16
C TYR A 61 -0.86 -0.33 -7.47
N LYS A 62 0.22 -0.61 -6.77
CA LYS A 62 1.51 0.01 -7.07
C LYS A 62 2.64 -0.98 -6.85
N GLU A 63 3.68 -0.83 -7.65
CA GLU A 63 4.92 -1.58 -7.54
C GLU A 63 6.06 -0.59 -7.31
N PHE A 64 6.98 -0.95 -6.44
CA PHE A 64 8.15 -0.12 -6.13
C PHE A 64 9.40 -1.01 -6.13
N PRO A 65 10.54 -0.50 -6.56
CA PRO A 65 11.80 -1.19 -6.29
C PRO A 65 11.91 -1.43 -4.78
N ALA A 66 12.26 -2.65 -4.39
CA ALA A 66 12.41 -2.98 -2.98
C ALA A 66 13.56 -2.19 -2.37
N SER A 67 13.37 -1.76 -1.13
CA SER A 67 14.39 -1.04 -0.37
C SER A 67 14.34 -1.56 1.05
N THR A 68 15.48 -1.97 1.57
CA THR A 68 15.57 -2.50 2.94
C THR A 68 14.99 -1.50 3.93
N GLY A 69 14.14 -1.97 4.81
CA GLY A 69 13.47 -1.15 5.81
C GLY A 69 12.03 -0.86 5.44
N SER A 70 11.74 0.30 4.91
CA SER A 70 10.36 0.69 4.59
C SER A 70 10.22 1.25 3.19
N VAL A 71 9.02 1.04 2.65
CA VAL A 71 8.59 1.58 1.35
C VAL A 71 7.26 2.27 1.56
N GLN A 72 7.07 3.43 0.96
CA GLN A 72 5.83 4.20 1.07
C GLN A 72 5.10 4.26 -0.27
N ALA A 73 3.78 4.04 -0.22
CA ALA A 73 2.91 4.11 -1.38
C ALA A 73 1.83 5.16 -1.14
N PHE A 74 1.64 6.06 -2.08
CA PHE A 74 0.62 7.10 -2.02
C PHE A 74 -0.47 6.82 -3.04
N PHE A 75 -1.72 6.90 -2.60
CA PHE A 75 -2.90 6.71 -3.43
C PHE A 75 -3.79 7.95 -3.28
N PRO A 76 -3.50 9.03 -4.00
CA PRO A 76 -4.16 10.32 -3.77
C PRO A 76 -5.68 10.30 -4.07
N ARG A 77 -6.15 9.36 -4.87
CA ARG A 77 -7.55 9.25 -5.22
C ARG A 77 -8.37 8.39 -4.26
N LEU A 78 -7.70 7.69 -3.35
CA LEU A 78 -8.39 6.82 -2.39
C LEU A 78 -8.67 7.60 -1.11
N THR A 79 -9.82 8.24 -1.05
CA THR A 79 -10.14 9.24 -0.03
C THR A 79 -11.27 8.85 0.92
N SER A 80 -11.99 7.77 0.67
CA SER A 80 -13.17 7.43 1.47
C SER A 80 -13.07 6.15 2.28
N GLY A 81 -12.57 5.08 1.73
CA GLY A 81 -12.47 3.81 2.48
C GLY A 81 -13.81 3.24 2.95
N PRO A 82 -13.82 2.23 3.84
CA PRO A 82 -12.60 1.67 4.44
C PRO A 82 -11.79 0.87 3.44
N TYR A 83 -10.48 0.83 3.65
CA TYR A 83 -9.56 0.12 2.76
C TYR A 83 -8.79 -0.94 3.53
N ALA A 84 -8.66 -2.12 2.94
CA ALA A 84 -7.70 -3.13 3.35
C ALA A 84 -6.50 -3.08 2.42
N VAL A 85 -5.34 -3.39 2.95
CA VAL A 85 -4.08 -3.34 2.22
C VAL A 85 -3.43 -4.71 2.26
N ALA A 86 -2.94 -5.17 1.13
CA ALA A 86 -2.05 -6.33 1.06
C ALA A 86 -0.74 -5.90 0.40
N ALA A 87 0.34 -6.49 0.84
CA ALA A 87 1.64 -6.23 0.25
C ALA A 87 2.44 -7.52 0.18
N PHE A 88 3.28 -7.64 -0.82
CA PHE A 88 4.24 -8.72 -0.87
C PHE A 88 5.57 -8.26 -1.48
N HIS A 89 6.63 -8.98 -1.11
CA HIS A 89 7.97 -8.70 -1.59
C HIS A 89 8.29 -9.68 -2.71
N ASP A 90 8.14 -9.22 -3.93
CA ASP A 90 8.33 -10.00 -5.15
C ASP A 90 9.82 -9.98 -5.53
N GLU A 91 10.59 -10.84 -4.88
CA GLU A 91 12.05 -10.82 -5.01
C GLU A 91 12.53 -11.23 -6.40
N ASN A 92 11.77 -12.05 -7.14
CA ASN A 92 12.12 -12.50 -8.48
C ASN A 92 11.37 -11.79 -9.60
N GLU A 93 10.54 -10.80 -9.26
CA GLU A 93 9.80 -9.96 -10.20
C GLU A 93 8.87 -10.74 -11.14
N ASN A 94 8.29 -11.83 -10.65
CA ASN A 94 7.30 -12.59 -11.43
C ASN A 94 5.86 -12.12 -11.19
N ARG A 95 5.65 -11.18 -10.27
CA ARG A 95 4.38 -10.57 -9.89
C ARG A 95 3.38 -11.52 -9.25
N ASP A 96 3.87 -12.65 -8.77
CA ASP A 96 3.10 -13.61 -8.01
C ASP A 96 3.76 -13.83 -6.65
N LEU A 97 2.96 -14.15 -5.65
CA LEU A 97 3.49 -14.57 -4.36
C LEU A 97 3.90 -16.05 -4.48
N ASP A 98 5.18 -16.29 -4.54
CA ASP A 98 5.69 -17.64 -4.64
C ASP A 98 5.50 -18.40 -3.34
N VAL A 99 5.18 -19.69 -3.47
CA VAL A 99 4.98 -20.55 -2.32
C VAL A 99 5.82 -21.84 -2.51
N ASP A 100 6.23 -22.38 -1.38
CA ASP A 100 6.86 -23.69 -1.31
C ASP A 100 5.89 -24.62 -0.56
N GLY A 101 5.14 -25.42 -1.32
CA GLY A 101 4.01 -26.12 -0.78
C GLY A 101 2.90 -25.15 -0.44
N GLN A 102 2.57 -25.01 0.85
CA GLN A 102 1.55 -24.06 1.33
C GLN A 102 2.18 -22.85 2.04
N VAL A 103 3.49 -22.78 2.10
CA VAL A 103 4.21 -21.73 2.81
C VAL A 103 4.77 -20.74 1.82
N PRO A 104 4.43 -19.45 1.92
CA PRO A 104 5.04 -18.44 1.05
C PRO A 104 6.55 -18.41 1.20
N SER A 105 7.25 -18.40 0.07
CA SER A 105 8.72 -18.29 0.05
C SER A 105 9.18 -16.84 -0.05
N GLU A 106 8.26 -15.92 -0.29
CA GLU A 106 8.51 -14.49 -0.33
C GLU A 106 7.78 -13.79 0.81
N GLY A 107 8.18 -12.55 1.12
CA GLY A 107 7.52 -11.77 2.14
C GLY A 107 6.11 -11.38 1.74
N TYR A 108 5.22 -11.30 2.72
CA TYR A 108 3.83 -10.91 2.49
C TYR A 108 3.24 -10.32 3.76
N THR A 109 2.14 -9.60 3.61
CA THR A 109 1.37 -9.09 4.74
C THR A 109 0.02 -8.57 4.28
N VAL A 110 -0.90 -8.47 5.25
CA VAL A 110 -2.17 -7.77 5.04
C VAL A 110 -2.42 -6.87 6.24
N SER A 111 -3.19 -5.82 6.03
CA SER A 111 -3.57 -4.93 7.12
C SER A 111 -4.39 -5.69 8.17
N GLY A 112 -4.19 -5.36 9.42
CA GLY A 112 -4.86 -6.01 10.53
C GLY A 112 -4.28 -7.35 10.96
N ALA A 113 -3.32 -7.90 10.22
CA ALA A 113 -2.66 -9.14 10.61
C ALA A 113 -1.75 -8.94 11.82
N LYS A 114 -1.86 -9.80 12.81
CA LYS A 114 -1.07 -9.75 14.03
C LYS A 114 0.27 -10.45 13.87
N ASP A 115 0.31 -11.46 13.01
CA ASP A 115 1.51 -12.23 12.71
C ASP A 115 1.38 -12.88 11.33
N ALA A 116 2.39 -13.66 10.94
CA ALA A 116 2.48 -14.27 9.63
C ALA A 116 1.38 -15.32 9.36
N TYR A 117 0.72 -15.80 10.39
CA TYR A 117 -0.31 -16.84 10.27
C TYR A 117 -1.73 -16.30 10.44
N ASP A 118 -1.85 -15.02 10.74
CA ASP A 118 -3.14 -14.40 10.93
C ASP A 118 -3.77 -14.06 9.58
N GLU A 119 -4.97 -14.55 9.36
CA GLU A 119 -5.74 -14.27 8.14
C GLU A 119 -6.98 -13.45 8.51
N PRO A 120 -6.83 -12.14 8.73
CA PRO A 120 -7.95 -11.33 9.16
C PRO A 120 -9.03 -11.25 8.07
N PRO A 121 -10.32 -11.29 8.47
CA PRO A 121 -11.37 -11.00 7.50
C PRO A 121 -11.34 -9.53 7.09
N PHE A 122 -11.96 -9.21 5.97
CA PHE A 122 -12.00 -7.83 5.46
C PHE A 122 -12.45 -6.84 6.53
N LYS A 123 -13.46 -7.20 7.30
CA LYS A 123 -14.00 -6.33 8.36
C LYS A 123 -12.93 -5.89 9.36
N ARG A 124 -12.00 -6.78 9.71
CA ARG A 124 -10.90 -6.45 10.62
C ARG A 124 -9.72 -5.79 9.90
N ALA A 125 -9.47 -6.19 8.66
CA ALA A 125 -8.36 -5.66 7.87
C ALA A 125 -8.60 -4.25 7.37
N ALA A 126 -9.85 -3.91 7.06
CA ALA A 126 -10.19 -2.63 6.46
C ALA A 126 -10.35 -1.54 7.52
N THR A 127 -9.83 -0.37 7.24
CA THR A 127 -9.97 0.79 8.12
C THR A 127 -10.12 2.06 7.30
N LYS A 128 -10.76 3.05 7.89
CA LYS A 128 -10.88 4.39 7.30
C LYS A 128 -9.68 5.28 7.60
N GLU A 129 -8.72 4.78 8.35
CA GLU A 129 -7.49 5.52 8.61
C GLU A 129 -6.78 5.86 7.32
N ARG A 130 -6.39 7.11 7.15
CA ARG A 130 -5.70 7.58 5.97
C ARG A 130 -4.25 7.14 5.92
N LEU A 131 -3.62 6.98 7.08
CA LEU A 131 -2.25 6.51 7.20
C LEU A 131 -2.29 5.08 7.70
N GLN A 132 -1.85 4.14 6.87
CA GLN A 132 -1.83 2.73 7.23
C GLN A 132 -0.41 2.19 7.14
N THR A 133 -0.01 1.46 8.17
CA THR A 133 1.29 0.81 8.21
C THR A 133 1.08 -0.70 8.28
N VAL A 134 1.75 -1.43 7.40
CA VAL A 134 1.76 -2.88 7.41
C VAL A 134 3.20 -3.37 7.53
N ARG A 135 3.38 -4.51 8.17
CA ARG A 135 4.72 -5.07 8.38
C ARG A 135 4.86 -6.35 7.57
N MET A 136 5.93 -6.42 6.80
CA MET A 136 6.24 -7.59 5.99
C MET A 136 6.61 -8.77 6.88
N PHE A 137 6.05 -9.93 6.58
CA PHE A 137 6.38 -11.18 7.25
C PHE A 137 7.13 -12.09 6.29
N TYR A 138 8.18 -12.74 6.78
CA TYR A 138 8.97 -13.71 6.02
C TYR A 138 9.00 -15.01 6.79
N LEU A 139 8.62 -16.10 6.13
CA LEU A 139 8.57 -17.42 6.74
C LEU A 139 9.75 -18.31 6.36
N ASN A 140 10.68 -17.80 5.55
CA ASN A 140 11.87 -18.55 5.13
C ASN A 140 13.17 -17.87 5.50
#